data_50723083fe3f13b37b7e179e7ef37ea9
#
_entry.id   50723083fe3f13b37b7e179e7ef37ea9
#
_cell.length_a   1.000
_cell.length_b   1.000
_cell.length_c   1.000
_cell.angle_alpha   90.00
_cell.angle_beta   90.00
_cell.angle_gamma   90.00
#
_symmetry.space_group_name_H-M   'P 1'
#
loop_
_entity.id
_entity.type
_entity.pdbx_description
1 polymer ?
#
loop_
_entity_poly.entity_id
_entity_poly.type
_entity_poly.pdbx_seq_one_letter_code
_entity_poly.pdbx_strand_id
1 'polypeptide(L)'
;MFKRLIPLLALCVCASALAQPQPTDARLQQLANDSYWLSLGHYETGKLSGWRSHVDDPKFFLAADGPNQPAAELSATLTALYAPASLGDRHAQCAFPARTRWLRAQLQLQDLPQPACAEFATWYQDIAPHSAVLIYPAAYLNSPSSMFGHTLLRIDQADSDSNNTALLSYALNFGAFIEGSDNSMLYAWKGLMGGYPGLFALVPYREKLAEYTRLENRDLWEYRLNLTPEETGR
;
A
#
# COMPACT_ATOMS: atom_id res chain seq x y z
N MET A 1 23.29 68.22 34.31
CA MET A 1 23.10 66.72 34.35
C MET A 1 22.54 66.26 32.98
N PHE A 2 23.40 65.90 32.05
CA PHE A 2 22.99 65.44 30.73
C PHE A 2 22.92 63.89 30.76
N LYS A 3 21.68 63.33 30.65
CA LYS A 3 21.48 61.89 30.44
C LYS A 3 21.65 61.59 28.96
N ARG A 4 22.70 60.84 28.59
CA ARG A 4 22.90 60.31 27.25
C ARG A 4 21.94 59.10 27.07
N LEU A 5 21.01 59.21 26.13
CA LEU A 5 20.27 58.08 25.59
C LEU A 5 21.18 57.34 24.56
N ILE A 6 21.41 56.06 24.79
CA ILE A 6 22.04 55.14 23.85
C ILE A 6 20.89 54.48 23.05
N PRO A 7 20.84 54.57 21.73
CA PRO A 7 19.85 53.84 20.96
C PRO A 7 20.28 52.37 20.86
N LEU A 8 19.38 51.46 21.32
CA LEU A 8 19.53 50.04 21.12
C LEU A 8 19.22 49.73 19.64
N LEU A 9 20.26 49.38 18.87
CA LEU A 9 20.12 48.89 17.51
C LEU A 9 19.66 47.42 17.58
N ALA A 10 18.38 47.16 17.31
CA ALA A 10 17.86 45.82 17.16
C ALA A 10 18.37 45.25 15.80
N LEU A 11 19.33 44.33 15.85
CA LEU A 11 19.74 43.54 14.71
C LEU A 11 18.61 42.53 14.40
N CYS A 12 17.81 42.84 13.38
CA CYS A 12 16.89 41.88 12.77
C CYS A 12 17.71 40.86 11.97
N VAL A 13 18.00 39.69 12.57
CA VAL A 13 18.55 38.54 11.85
C VAL A 13 17.42 37.92 11.06
N CYS A 14 17.29 38.30 9.78
CA CYS A 14 16.46 37.55 8.84
C CYS A 14 17.09 36.16 8.63
N ALA A 15 16.58 35.15 9.32
CA ALA A 15 16.86 33.77 8.98
C ALA A 15 16.28 33.51 7.59
N SER A 16 17.16 33.54 6.57
CA SER A 16 16.80 33.05 5.23
C SER A 16 16.51 31.56 5.38
N ALA A 17 15.23 31.20 5.43
CA ALA A 17 14.83 29.82 5.20
C ALA A 17 15.34 29.44 3.81
N LEU A 18 16.34 28.58 3.75
CA LEU A 18 16.82 27.97 2.51
C LEU A 18 15.64 27.17 1.95
N ALA A 19 14.93 27.74 0.98
CA ALA A 19 13.91 27.04 0.22
C ALA A 19 14.58 25.80 -0.39
N GLN A 20 14.09 24.62 -0.02
CA GLN A 20 14.60 23.39 -0.63
C GLN A 20 14.35 23.43 -2.13
N PRO A 21 15.31 23.02 -2.96
CA PRO A 21 15.10 22.98 -4.39
C PRO A 21 13.94 22.03 -4.69
N GLN A 22 12.88 22.57 -5.25
CA GLN A 22 11.75 21.75 -5.74
C GLN A 22 12.29 20.78 -6.79
N PRO A 23 11.83 19.51 -6.81
CA PRO A 23 12.27 18.57 -7.82
C PRO A 23 11.94 19.12 -9.21
N THR A 24 12.88 18.98 -10.14
CA THR A 24 12.68 19.45 -11.51
C THR A 24 11.60 18.60 -12.20
N ASP A 25 10.86 19.18 -13.16
CA ASP A 25 9.86 18.45 -13.95
C ASP A 25 10.47 17.20 -14.60
N ALA A 26 11.71 17.29 -15.09
CA ALA A 26 12.43 16.14 -15.65
C ALA A 26 12.62 15.00 -14.62
N ARG A 27 12.93 15.33 -13.36
CA ARG A 27 13.08 14.34 -12.28
C ARG A 27 11.72 13.71 -11.95
N LEU A 28 10.67 14.50 -11.87
CA LEU A 28 9.31 13.98 -11.63
C LEU A 28 8.85 13.06 -12.75
N GLN A 29 9.11 13.40 -14.01
CA GLN A 29 8.82 12.54 -15.15
C GLN A 29 9.62 11.23 -15.11
N GLN A 30 10.88 11.29 -14.73
CA GLN A 30 11.70 10.09 -14.54
C GLN A 30 11.10 9.18 -13.47
N LEU A 31 10.74 9.74 -12.31
CA LEU A 31 10.14 8.97 -11.21
C LEU A 31 8.76 8.41 -11.56
N ALA A 32 7.97 9.14 -12.33
CA ALA A 32 6.66 8.68 -12.79
C ALA A 32 6.72 7.45 -13.71
N ASN A 33 7.89 7.23 -14.36
CA ASN A 33 8.15 6.07 -15.20
C ASN A 33 9.03 5.01 -14.49
N ASP A 34 9.33 5.20 -13.20
CA ASP A 34 10.08 4.22 -12.43
C ASP A 34 9.22 2.98 -12.18
N SER A 35 9.81 1.80 -12.36
CA SER A 35 9.11 0.52 -12.22
C SER A 35 8.49 0.32 -10.85
N TYR A 36 9.14 0.82 -9.79
CA TYR A 36 8.61 0.71 -8.44
C TYR A 36 7.39 1.62 -8.23
N TRP A 37 7.42 2.86 -8.75
CA TRP A 37 6.25 3.74 -8.74
C TRP A 37 5.07 3.15 -9.49
N LEU A 38 5.34 2.61 -10.67
CA LEU A 38 4.32 1.94 -11.49
C LEU A 38 3.73 0.73 -10.77
N SER A 39 4.57 -0.05 -10.08
CA SER A 39 4.11 -1.19 -9.26
C SER A 39 3.27 -0.74 -8.07
N LEU A 40 3.65 0.35 -7.37
CA LEU A 40 2.86 0.90 -6.26
C LEU A 40 1.48 1.41 -6.69
N GLY A 41 1.33 1.84 -7.92
CA GLY A 41 0.06 2.28 -8.51
C GLY A 41 -0.65 1.18 -9.30
N HIS A 42 -0.11 -0.05 -9.35
CA HIS A 42 -0.62 -1.17 -10.15
C HIS A 42 -0.82 -0.81 -11.62
N TYR A 43 0.09 -0.02 -12.19
CA TYR A 43 0.01 0.41 -13.59
C TYR A 43 0.54 -0.64 -14.56
N GLU A 44 -0.18 -0.82 -15.64
CA GLU A 44 0.27 -1.55 -16.83
C GLU A 44 0.19 -0.65 -18.07
N THR A 45 0.87 -1.06 -19.14
CA THR A 45 0.73 -0.39 -20.43
C THR A 45 -0.64 -0.69 -21.03
N GLY A 46 -1.39 0.35 -21.36
CA GLY A 46 -2.69 0.22 -22.02
C GLY A 46 -2.59 -0.45 -23.40
N LYS A 47 -3.66 -1.12 -23.85
CA LYS A 47 -3.69 -1.86 -25.11
C LYS A 47 -3.41 -1.01 -26.36
N LEU A 48 -3.70 0.29 -26.32
CA LEU A 48 -3.53 1.20 -27.46
C LEU A 48 -2.34 2.16 -27.25
N SER A 49 -2.19 2.69 -26.07
CA SER A 49 -1.06 3.52 -25.60
C SER A 49 -1.36 4.03 -24.18
N GLY A 50 -0.31 4.54 -23.50
CA GLY A 50 -0.43 5.12 -22.17
C GLY A 50 -0.46 4.10 -21.04
N TRP A 51 -0.85 4.55 -19.86
CA TRP A 51 -0.91 3.76 -18.64
C TRP A 51 -2.35 3.52 -18.21
N ARG A 52 -2.57 2.41 -17.52
CA ARG A 52 -3.82 2.11 -16.84
C ARG A 52 -3.50 1.36 -15.55
N SER A 53 -4.10 1.80 -14.45
CA SER A 53 -4.05 1.05 -13.19
C SER A 53 -5.10 -0.07 -13.19
N HIS A 54 -4.77 -1.18 -12.52
CA HIS A 54 -5.69 -2.26 -12.20
C HIS A 54 -6.58 -1.96 -10.98
N VAL A 55 -6.33 -0.86 -10.27
CA VAL A 55 -7.12 -0.49 -9.10
C VAL A 55 -8.39 0.22 -9.52
N ASP A 56 -9.54 -0.34 -9.14
CA ASP A 56 -10.86 0.18 -9.49
C ASP A 56 -11.39 1.23 -8.50
N ASP A 57 -10.88 1.26 -7.25
CA ASP A 57 -11.32 2.22 -6.25
C ASP A 57 -10.74 3.61 -6.52
N PRO A 58 -11.58 4.61 -6.83
CA PRO A 58 -11.12 5.97 -7.08
C PRO A 58 -10.46 6.62 -5.85
N LYS A 59 -10.74 6.15 -4.63
CA LYS A 59 -10.13 6.65 -3.39
C LYS A 59 -8.65 6.27 -3.25
N PHE A 60 -8.19 5.32 -4.04
CA PHE A 60 -6.77 4.95 -4.11
C PHE A 60 -5.92 6.03 -4.78
N PHE A 61 -6.53 6.92 -5.54
CA PHE A 61 -5.84 7.97 -6.29
C PHE A 61 -6.08 9.36 -5.66
N LEU A 62 -5.03 10.16 -5.66
CA LEU A 62 -5.07 11.57 -5.23
C LEU A 62 -5.32 12.51 -6.41
N ALA A 63 -4.91 12.12 -7.61
CA ALA A 63 -5.24 12.84 -8.84
C ALA A 63 -6.51 12.27 -9.48
N ALA A 64 -7.35 13.15 -10.03
CA ALA A 64 -8.60 12.73 -10.68
C ALA A 64 -8.36 11.81 -11.90
N ASP A 65 -7.27 12.03 -12.63
CA ASP A 65 -6.81 11.24 -13.75
C ASP A 65 -5.74 10.21 -13.36
N GLY A 66 -5.47 10.07 -12.05
CA GLY A 66 -4.52 9.15 -11.46
C GLY A 66 -4.56 7.73 -12.03
N PRO A 67 -5.74 7.12 -12.26
CA PRO A 67 -5.83 5.77 -12.84
C PRO A 67 -5.11 5.58 -14.17
N ASN A 68 -4.93 6.65 -14.95
CA ASN A 68 -4.34 6.60 -16.29
C ASN A 68 -3.08 7.47 -16.43
N GLN A 69 -2.74 8.26 -15.42
CA GLN A 69 -1.66 9.25 -15.48
C GLN A 69 -0.73 9.11 -14.26
N PRO A 70 0.25 8.19 -14.29
CA PRO A 70 1.19 7.98 -13.18
C PRO A 70 1.92 9.26 -12.76
N ALA A 71 2.19 10.18 -13.70
CA ALA A 71 2.85 11.45 -13.42
C ALA A 71 1.95 12.43 -12.65
N ALA A 72 0.66 12.49 -12.99
CA ALA A 72 -0.30 13.29 -12.26
C ALA A 72 -0.51 12.77 -10.84
N GLU A 73 -0.61 11.45 -10.68
CA GLU A 73 -0.72 10.80 -9.37
C GLU A 73 0.53 11.03 -8.50
N LEU A 74 1.73 10.97 -9.09
CA LEU A 74 2.97 11.26 -8.38
C LEU A 74 2.99 12.71 -7.87
N SER A 75 2.62 13.67 -8.72
CA SER A 75 2.60 15.09 -8.37
C SER A 75 1.55 15.39 -7.29
N ALA A 76 0.36 14.80 -7.40
CA ALA A 76 -0.69 14.91 -6.40
C ALA A 76 -0.27 14.27 -5.06
N THR A 77 0.36 13.10 -5.10
CA THR A 77 0.90 12.45 -3.91
C THR A 77 1.95 13.35 -3.25
N LEU A 78 2.93 13.84 -4.01
CA LEU A 78 3.98 14.73 -3.48
C LEU A 78 3.37 15.97 -2.81
N THR A 79 2.38 16.60 -3.43
CA THR A 79 1.68 17.76 -2.85
C THR A 79 0.98 17.38 -1.54
N ALA A 80 0.31 16.24 -1.50
CA ALA A 80 -0.45 15.77 -0.34
C ALA A 80 0.46 15.39 0.85
N LEU A 81 1.74 15.04 0.61
CA LEU A 81 2.70 14.79 1.69
C LEU A 81 3.01 16.04 2.53
N TYR A 82 2.78 17.24 1.99
CA TYR A 82 2.96 18.51 2.69
C TYR A 82 1.67 19.08 3.28
N ALA A 83 0.57 18.32 3.24
CA ALA A 83 -0.69 18.72 3.87
C ALA A 83 -0.53 18.87 5.40
N PRO A 84 -1.41 19.63 6.08
CA PRO A 84 -1.29 19.82 7.53
C PRO A 84 -1.37 18.51 8.31
N ALA A 85 -0.47 18.34 9.30
CA ALA A 85 -0.44 17.16 10.17
C ALA A 85 -1.75 16.93 10.97
N SER A 86 -2.56 17.98 11.13
CA SER A 86 -3.88 17.92 11.79
C SER A 86 -4.90 17.01 11.07
N LEU A 87 -4.62 16.57 9.85
CA LEU A 87 -5.43 15.56 9.15
C LEU A 87 -5.37 14.18 9.82
N GLY A 88 -4.34 13.90 10.66
CA GLY A 88 -4.17 12.62 11.35
C GLY A 88 -4.12 11.45 10.38
N ASP A 89 -4.87 10.38 10.64
CA ASP A 89 -4.89 9.16 9.81
C ASP A 89 -5.35 9.38 8.36
N ARG A 90 -6.05 10.48 8.06
CA ARG A 90 -6.40 10.88 6.68
C ARG A 90 -5.26 11.54 5.91
N HIS A 91 -4.13 11.82 6.54
CA HIS A 91 -2.97 12.39 5.88
C HIS A 91 -2.37 11.40 4.88
N ALA A 92 -1.88 11.89 3.73
CA ALA A 92 -1.32 11.03 2.69
C ALA A 92 -0.15 10.14 3.18
N GLN A 93 0.64 10.63 4.14
CA GLN A 93 1.71 9.83 4.75
C GLN A 93 1.19 8.60 5.50
N CYS A 94 -0.02 8.68 6.06
CA CYS A 94 -0.67 7.58 6.78
C CYS A 94 -1.43 6.65 5.82
N ALA A 95 -2.15 7.23 4.86
CA ALA A 95 -2.92 6.47 3.90
C ALA A 95 -2.06 5.73 2.86
N PHE A 96 -0.89 6.30 2.51
CA PHE A 96 0.02 5.76 1.50
C PHE A 96 1.46 5.62 2.01
N PRO A 97 1.72 4.80 3.03
CA PRO A 97 3.03 4.71 3.69
C PRO A 97 4.13 4.22 2.74
N ALA A 98 3.84 3.31 1.82
CA ALA A 98 4.80 2.81 0.84
C ALA A 98 5.21 3.91 -0.17
N ARG A 99 4.23 4.66 -0.71
CA ARG A 99 4.50 5.81 -1.59
C ARG A 99 5.32 6.88 -0.86
N THR A 100 4.97 7.17 0.38
CA THR A 100 5.68 8.14 1.22
C THR A 100 7.13 7.75 1.44
N ARG A 101 7.39 6.51 1.84
CA ARG A 101 8.74 5.98 2.08
C ARG A 101 9.59 6.09 0.82
N TRP A 102 9.06 5.66 -0.31
CA TRP A 102 9.78 5.70 -1.58
C TRP A 102 10.07 7.13 -2.03
N LEU A 103 9.09 8.04 -2.02
CA LEU A 103 9.30 9.44 -2.41
C LEU A 103 10.29 10.15 -1.50
N ARG A 104 10.25 9.91 -0.19
CA ARG A 104 11.26 10.44 0.74
C ARG A 104 12.67 9.99 0.37
N ALA A 105 12.86 8.74 0.02
CA ALA A 105 14.17 8.22 -0.40
C ALA A 105 14.61 8.78 -1.75
N GLN A 106 13.72 8.86 -2.75
CA GLN A 106 14.06 9.32 -4.10
C GLN A 106 14.33 10.81 -4.20
N LEU A 107 13.63 11.60 -3.41
CA LEU A 107 13.70 13.07 -3.46
C LEU A 107 14.39 13.67 -2.22
N GLN A 108 14.85 12.83 -1.27
CA GLN A 108 15.48 13.26 -0.01
C GLN A 108 14.62 14.30 0.72
N LEU A 109 13.29 14.09 0.74
CA LEU A 109 12.34 15.04 1.32
C LEU A 109 12.64 15.28 2.79
N GLN A 110 12.86 16.55 3.13
CA GLN A 110 13.05 17.06 4.48
C GLN A 110 11.78 17.80 4.92
N ASP A 111 11.68 18.09 6.21
CA ASP A 111 10.65 18.99 6.77
C ASP A 111 9.20 18.64 6.42
N LEU A 112 8.92 17.35 6.17
CA LEU A 112 7.56 16.89 6.03
C LEU A 112 6.81 17.03 7.35
N PRO A 113 5.52 17.43 7.33
CA PRO A 113 4.65 17.37 8.49
C PRO A 113 4.70 16.00 9.16
N GLN A 114 4.49 15.95 10.47
CA GLN A 114 4.51 14.70 11.26
C GLN A 114 3.08 14.39 11.72
N PRO A 115 2.21 13.81 10.89
CA PRO A 115 0.88 13.42 11.30
C PRO A 115 0.96 12.24 12.28
N ALA A 116 0.01 12.18 13.20
CA ALA A 116 -0.19 10.99 14.02
C ALA A 116 -0.96 9.95 13.16
N CYS A 117 -0.26 8.90 12.73
CA CYS A 117 -0.83 7.76 11.97
C CYS A 117 -1.22 6.66 12.95
N ALA A 118 -2.16 6.92 13.86
CA ALA A 118 -2.45 6.02 14.96
C ALA A 118 -3.06 4.69 14.50
N GLU A 119 -3.98 4.73 13.54
CA GLU A 119 -4.62 3.53 12.97
C GLU A 119 -3.58 2.66 12.24
N PHE A 120 -2.76 3.27 11.39
CA PHE A 120 -1.70 2.55 10.67
C PHE A 120 -0.66 1.96 11.64
N ALA A 121 -0.24 2.72 12.66
CA ALA A 121 0.74 2.25 13.63
C ALA A 121 0.21 1.06 14.44
N THR A 122 -1.05 1.10 14.89
CA THR A 122 -1.70 0.00 15.59
C THR A 122 -1.79 -1.23 14.69
N TRP A 123 -2.31 -1.06 13.48
CA TRP A 123 -2.43 -2.13 12.49
C TRP A 123 -1.07 -2.78 12.16
N TYR A 124 -0.02 -1.97 11.97
CA TYR A 124 1.32 -2.48 11.67
C TYR A 124 1.94 -3.22 12.86
N GLN A 125 1.70 -2.74 14.09
CA GLN A 125 2.14 -3.42 15.32
C GLN A 125 1.43 -4.75 15.52
N ASP A 126 0.14 -4.84 15.23
CA ASP A 126 -0.66 -6.06 15.35
C ASP A 126 -0.19 -7.14 14.36
N ILE A 127 0.17 -6.75 13.14
CA ILE A 127 0.70 -7.67 12.13
C ILE A 127 2.13 -8.06 12.44
N ALA A 128 2.96 -7.13 12.91
CA ALA A 128 4.39 -7.29 13.21
C ALA A 128 5.15 -8.10 12.14
N PRO A 129 5.17 -7.65 10.86
CA PRO A 129 5.66 -8.45 9.73
C PRO A 129 7.15 -8.73 9.88
N HIS A 130 7.52 -10.02 9.82
CA HIS A 130 8.90 -10.50 9.93
C HIS A 130 9.31 -11.38 8.77
N SER A 131 8.46 -12.31 8.34
CA SER A 131 8.70 -13.15 7.18
C SER A 131 7.41 -13.39 6.39
N ALA A 132 7.55 -13.75 5.12
CA ALA A 132 6.42 -14.00 4.23
C ALA A 132 6.48 -15.44 3.68
N VAL A 133 5.31 -16.08 3.62
CA VAL A 133 5.15 -17.44 3.11
C VAL A 133 4.04 -17.44 2.07
N LEU A 134 4.38 -17.89 0.86
CA LEU A 134 3.39 -18.10 -0.18
C LEU A 134 2.65 -19.42 0.12
N ILE A 135 1.32 -19.32 0.25
CA ILE A 135 0.45 -20.47 0.48
C ILE A 135 -0.32 -20.77 -0.79
N TYR A 136 -0.26 -22.01 -1.21
CA TYR A 136 -0.98 -22.51 -2.38
C TYR A 136 -1.90 -23.67 -1.99
N PRO A 137 -3.20 -23.41 -1.78
CA PRO A 137 -4.21 -24.47 -1.61
C PRO A 137 -4.41 -25.21 -2.94
N ALA A 138 -4.45 -26.54 -2.88
CA ALA A 138 -4.73 -27.36 -4.05
C ALA A 138 -6.09 -26.99 -4.69
N ALA A 139 -6.27 -27.31 -5.97
CA ALA A 139 -7.50 -27.01 -6.71
C ALA A 139 -8.75 -27.60 -6.02
N TYR A 140 -9.86 -26.87 -6.04
CA TYR A 140 -11.12 -27.29 -5.47
C TYR A 140 -12.23 -27.21 -6.54
N LEU A 141 -12.59 -28.37 -7.07
CA LEU A 141 -13.50 -28.48 -8.23
C LEU A 141 -14.96 -28.11 -7.92
N ASN A 142 -15.34 -28.08 -6.64
CA ASN A 142 -16.71 -27.77 -6.23
C ASN A 142 -17.02 -26.26 -6.20
N SER A 143 -16.01 -25.40 -6.44
CA SER A 143 -16.21 -23.96 -6.50
C SER A 143 -15.54 -23.37 -7.76
N PRO A 144 -16.29 -22.65 -8.61
CA PRO A 144 -15.72 -22.02 -9.80
C PRO A 144 -14.58 -21.06 -9.50
N SER A 145 -14.62 -20.37 -8.37
CA SER A 145 -13.59 -19.43 -7.95
C SER A 145 -12.29 -20.10 -7.48
N SER A 146 -12.33 -21.39 -7.12
CA SER A 146 -11.21 -22.15 -6.59
C SER A 146 -10.80 -23.34 -7.45
N MET A 147 -11.48 -23.57 -8.59
CA MET A 147 -11.22 -24.73 -9.44
C MET A 147 -9.82 -24.75 -10.07
N PHE A 148 -9.19 -23.59 -10.24
CA PHE A 148 -7.84 -23.46 -10.76
C PHE A 148 -6.77 -23.29 -9.65
N GLY A 149 -7.16 -23.48 -8.38
CA GLY A 149 -6.33 -23.18 -7.22
C GLY A 149 -6.51 -21.73 -6.77
N HIS A 150 -5.86 -21.41 -5.68
CA HIS A 150 -5.83 -20.08 -5.08
C HIS A 150 -4.45 -19.80 -4.55
N THR A 151 -4.11 -18.53 -4.36
CA THR A 151 -2.82 -18.16 -3.78
C THR A 151 -3.05 -17.06 -2.76
N LEU A 152 -2.44 -17.20 -1.60
CA LEU A 152 -2.44 -16.16 -0.58
C LEU A 152 -1.05 -16.02 0.02
N LEU A 153 -0.77 -14.87 0.61
CA LEU A 153 0.48 -14.58 1.27
C LEU A 153 0.25 -14.57 2.78
N ARG A 154 0.92 -15.47 3.51
CA ARG A 154 0.94 -15.41 4.97
C ARG A 154 2.08 -14.52 5.42
N ILE A 155 1.78 -13.61 6.33
CA ILE A 155 2.74 -12.72 6.97
C ILE A 155 2.96 -13.22 8.40
N ASP A 156 4.17 -13.67 8.67
CA ASP A 156 4.57 -14.25 9.94
C ASP A 156 5.27 -13.22 10.82
N GLN A 157 5.05 -13.32 12.13
CA GLN A 157 5.76 -12.57 13.17
C GLN A 157 7.12 -13.21 13.49
N ALA A 158 7.98 -12.52 14.24
CA ALA A 158 9.35 -12.95 14.51
C ALA A 158 9.49 -14.35 15.11
N ASP A 159 8.54 -14.78 15.93
CA ASP A 159 8.59 -16.05 16.67
C ASP A 159 7.74 -17.16 16.05
N SER A 160 7.38 -17.03 14.78
CA SER A 160 6.39 -17.89 14.10
C SER A 160 6.95 -19.24 13.61
N ASP A 161 8.17 -19.61 13.93
CA ASP A 161 8.80 -20.85 13.44
C ASP A 161 8.25 -22.14 14.06
N SER A 162 7.41 -22.04 15.10
CA SER A 162 6.67 -23.18 15.65
C SER A 162 5.26 -23.28 15.03
N ASN A 163 4.79 -24.50 14.77
CA ASN A 163 3.46 -24.77 14.18
C ASN A 163 2.30 -24.08 14.91
N ASN A 164 2.45 -23.73 16.19
CA ASN A 164 1.43 -23.06 16.97
C ASN A 164 1.39 -21.53 16.73
N THR A 165 2.50 -20.91 16.43
CA THR A 165 2.58 -19.46 16.22
C THR A 165 2.19 -19.04 14.81
N ALA A 166 2.31 -19.91 13.81
CA ALA A 166 1.81 -19.68 12.46
C ALA A 166 0.29 -19.41 12.45
N LEU A 167 -0.47 -19.93 13.40
CA LEU A 167 -1.92 -19.68 13.54
C LEU A 167 -2.25 -18.24 13.97
N LEU A 168 -1.27 -17.53 14.54
CA LEU A 168 -1.40 -16.12 14.94
C LEU A 168 -1.06 -15.17 13.79
N SER A 169 -0.49 -15.70 12.70
CA SER A 169 -0.12 -14.94 11.50
C SER A 169 -1.33 -14.41 10.75
N TYR A 170 -1.10 -13.48 9.85
CA TYR A 170 -2.11 -12.92 8.97
C TYR A 170 -1.95 -13.45 7.56
N ALA A 171 -3.07 -13.61 6.86
CA ALA A 171 -3.12 -13.97 5.46
C ALA A 171 -3.60 -12.79 4.63
N LEU A 172 -2.77 -12.33 3.70
CA LEU A 172 -3.16 -11.41 2.65
C LEU A 172 -3.75 -12.22 1.50
N ASN A 173 -5.01 -11.98 1.25
CA ASN A 173 -5.79 -12.66 0.21
C ASN A 173 -6.32 -11.63 -0.78
N PHE A 174 -6.25 -11.94 -2.07
CA PHE A 174 -6.91 -11.19 -3.13
C PHE A 174 -8.08 -12.01 -3.66
N GLY A 175 -9.27 -11.44 -3.69
CA GLY A 175 -10.46 -12.16 -4.15
C GLY A 175 -11.51 -11.22 -4.73
N ALA A 176 -12.42 -11.80 -5.49
CA ALA A 176 -13.56 -11.09 -6.02
C ALA A 176 -14.53 -10.71 -4.90
N PHE A 177 -14.94 -9.46 -4.87
CA PHE A 177 -15.99 -8.98 -3.98
C PHE A 177 -17.34 -9.09 -4.69
N ILE A 178 -18.18 -9.97 -4.18
CA ILE A 178 -19.47 -10.28 -4.80
C ILE A 178 -20.58 -9.68 -3.93
N GLU A 179 -21.13 -8.54 -4.38
CA GLU A 179 -22.31 -7.94 -3.78
C GLU A 179 -23.56 -8.48 -4.48
N GLY A 180 -24.41 -9.19 -3.73
CA GLY A 180 -25.72 -9.64 -4.20
C GLY A 180 -25.76 -11.08 -4.71
N SER A 181 -26.94 -11.50 -5.15
CA SER A 181 -27.22 -12.84 -5.64
C SER A 181 -27.35 -12.83 -7.17
N ASP A 182 -26.24 -12.89 -7.86
CA ASP A 182 -26.25 -13.15 -9.30
C ASP A 182 -26.73 -14.61 -9.55
N ASN A 183 -27.45 -14.84 -10.65
CA ASN A 183 -27.75 -16.20 -11.05
C ASN A 183 -26.45 -16.93 -11.46
N SER A 184 -26.45 -18.26 -11.40
CA SER A 184 -25.23 -19.08 -11.59
C SER A 184 -24.51 -18.81 -12.92
N MET A 185 -25.24 -18.48 -13.98
CA MET A 185 -24.66 -18.21 -15.31
C MET A 185 -23.97 -16.84 -15.32
N LEU A 186 -24.62 -15.81 -14.76
CA LEU A 186 -24.08 -14.48 -14.68
C LEU A 186 -22.88 -14.43 -13.71
N TYR A 187 -22.95 -15.18 -12.62
CA TYR A 187 -21.85 -15.37 -11.67
C TYR A 187 -20.61 -15.96 -12.36
N ALA A 188 -20.78 -17.05 -13.10
CA ALA A 188 -19.68 -17.69 -13.84
C ALA A 188 -19.12 -16.77 -14.92
N TRP A 189 -19.98 -16.06 -15.66
CA TRP A 189 -19.57 -15.11 -16.68
C TRP A 189 -18.76 -13.95 -16.08
N LYS A 190 -19.26 -13.27 -15.07
CA LYS A 190 -18.57 -12.18 -14.38
C LYS A 190 -17.26 -12.65 -13.76
N GLY A 191 -17.23 -13.85 -13.16
CA GLY A 191 -16.02 -14.41 -12.57
C GLY A 191 -14.92 -14.66 -13.60
N LEU A 192 -15.27 -15.18 -14.80
CA LEU A 192 -14.31 -15.43 -15.88
C LEU A 192 -13.85 -14.15 -16.58
N MET A 193 -14.74 -13.17 -16.71
CA MET A 193 -14.45 -11.93 -17.47
C MET A 193 -13.97 -10.78 -16.58
N GLY A 194 -13.74 -11.01 -15.29
CA GLY A 194 -13.31 -9.96 -14.34
C GLY A 194 -14.40 -8.92 -14.07
N GLY A 195 -15.67 -9.31 -14.08
CA GLY A 195 -16.80 -8.41 -13.84
C GLY A 195 -17.10 -8.11 -12.37
N TYR A 196 -16.31 -8.66 -11.44
CA TYR A 196 -16.38 -8.33 -10.02
C TYR A 196 -15.17 -7.50 -9.60
N PRO A 197 -15.34 -6.49 -8.73
CA PRO A 197 -14.22 -5.78 -8.15
C PRO A 197 -13.33 -6.75 -7.34
N GLY A 198 -12.03 -6.65 -7.52
CA GLY A 198 -11.06 -7.41 -6.75
C GLY A 198 -10.62 -6.63 -5.52
N LEU A 199 -10.64 -7.28 -4.36
CA LEU A 199 -10.21 -6.68 -3.10
C LEU A 199 -9.08 -7.48 -2.46
N PHE A 200 -8.13 -6.75 -1.89
CA PHE A 200 -7.20 -7.32 -0.93
C PHE A 200 -7.85 -7.35 0.45
N ALA A 201 -7.80 -8.50 1.09
CA ALA A 201 -8.25 -8.69 2.46
C ALA A 201 -7.11 -9.26 3.31
N LEU A 202 -6.89 -8.67 4.48
CA LEU A 202 -5.99 -9.19 5.48
C LEU A 202 -6.84 -9.84 6.58
N VAL A 203 -6.68 -11.15 6.75
CA VAL A 203 -7.47 -11.95 7.69
C VAL A 203 -6.56 -12.80 8.56
N PRO A 204 -6.99 -13.21 9.76
CA PRO A 204 -6.23 -14.19 10.55
C PRO A 204 -6.02 -15.48 9.75
N TYR A 205 -4.78 -15.96 9.67
CA TYR A 205 -4.44 -17.16 8.88
C TYR A 205 -5.21 -18.39 9.33
N ARG A 206 -5.49 -18.53 10.64
CA ARG A 206 -6.30 -19.63 11.19
C ARG A 206 -7.68 -19.78 10.54
N GLU A 207 -8.29 -18.69 10.11
CA GLU A 207 -9.61 -18.73 9.44
C GLU A 207 -9.49 -19.35 8.04
N LYS A 208 -8.48 -18.93 7.27
CA LYS A 208 -8.19 -19.49 5.95
C LYS A 208 -7.73 -20.95 6.05
N LEU A 209 -6.91 -21.27 7.04
CA LEU A 209 -6.50 -22.65 7.28
C LEU A 209 -7.71 -23.55 7.57
N ALA A 210 -8.63 -23.11 8.43
CA ALA A 210 -9.84 -23.86 8.74
C ALA A 210 -10.75 -24.03 7.51
N GLU A 211 -10.93 -22.99 6.70
CA GLU A 211 -11.66 -23.02 5.44
C GLU A 211 -11.09 -24.11 4.51
N TYR A 212 -9.80 -24.06 4.21
CA TYR A 212 -9.20 -24.97 3.24
C TYR A 212 -9.06 -26.39 3.76
N THR A 213 -8.65 -26.60 5.01
CA THR A 213 -8.35 -27.95 5.52
C THR A 213 -9.59 -28.67 6.08
N ARG A 214 -10.50 -27.96 6.75
CA ARG A 214 -11.66 -28.58 7.41
C ARG A 214 -12.92 -28.58 6.57
N LEU A 215 -13.19 -27.48 5.85
CA LEU A 215 -14.41 -27.34 5.05
C LEU A 215 -14.22 -27.87 3.63
N GLU A 216 -13.08 -27.59 3.01
CA GLU A 216 -12.83 -27.94 1.62
C GLU A 216 -11.94 -29.19 1.46
N ASN A 217 -11.30 -29.67 2.55
CA ASN A 217 -10.40 -30.84 2.58
C ASN A 217 -9.31 -30.75 1.49
N ARG A 218 -8.61 -29.63 1.45
CA ARG A 218 -7.54 -29.32 0.46
C ARG A 218 -6.18 -29.45 1.10
N ASP A 219 -5.22 -29.94 0.32
CA ASP A 219 -3.80 -29.85 0.66
C ASP A 219 -3.31 -28.41 0.51
N LEU A 220 -2.43 -28.01 1.43
CA LEU A 220 -1.79 -26.68 1.42
C LEU A 220 -0.28 -26.86 1.20
N TRP A 221 0.23 -26.16 0.20
CA TRP A 221 1.65 -26.05 -0.07
C TRP A 221 2.18 -24.72 0.42
N GLU A 222 3.25 -24.74 1.20
CA GLU A 222 3.85 -23.56 1.80
C GLU A 222 5.25 -23.32 1.23
N TYR A 223 5.48 -22.12 0.71
CA TYR A 223 6.78 -21.71 0.17
C TYR A 223 7.25 -20.46 0.89
N ARG A 224 8.22 -20.62 1.80
CA ARG A 224 8.84 -19.49 2.49
C ARG A 224 9.59 -18.63 1.50
N LEU A 225 9.33 -17.34 1.47
CA LEU A 225 10.04 -16.40 0.63
C LEU A 225 11.35 -15.98 1.30
N ASN A 226 12.41 -15.85 0.50
CA ASN A 226 13.72 -15.41 0.99
C ASN A 226 13.77 -13.88 1.08
N LEU A 227 12.98 -13.31 1.99
CA LEU A 227 12.91 -11.89 2.28
C LEU A 227 13.47 -11.63 3.67
N THR A 228 14.17 -10.51 3.82
CA THR A 228 14.55 -10.00 5.14
C THR A 228 13.31 -9.42 5.86
N PRO A 229 13.35 -9.26 7.19
CA PRO A 229 12.28 -8.61 7.93
C PRO A 229 11.99 -7.18 7.42
N GLU A 230 13.02 -6.46 6.99
CA GLU A 230 12.86 -5.12 6.40
C GLU A 230 12.14 -5.15 5.06
N GLU A 231 12.42 -6.13 4.21
CA GLU A 231 11.76 -6.31 2.92
C GLU A 231 10.31 -6.77 3.10
N THR A 232 10.04 -7.61 4.09
CA THR A 232 8.68 -8.05 4.43
C THR A 232 7.82 -6.91 4.98
N GLY A 233 8.42 -5.97 5.72
CA GLY A 233 7.73 -4.82 6.31
C GLY A 233 7.63 -3.59 5.39
N ARG A 234 8.05 -3.70 4.13
CA ARG A 234 7.98 -2.61 3.12
C ARG A 234 6.72 -2.66 2.31
#